data_cf457ba0ec52ce647727bd2e4b34a37a
#
_entry.id   cf457ba0ec52ce647727bd2e4b34a37a
#
_cell.length_a   1.000
_cell.length_b   1.000
_cell.length_c   1.000
_cell.angle_alpha   90.00
_cell.angle_beta   90.00
_cell.angle_gamma   90.00
#
_symmetry.space_group_name_H-M   'P 1'
#
loop_
_entity.id
_entity.type
_entity.pdbx_description
1 polymer ?
#
loop_
_entity_poly.entity_id
_entity_poly.type
_entity_poly.pdbx_seq_one_letter_code
_entity_poly.pdbx_strand_id
1 'polypeptide(L)'
;MANQNTHHNLYSSYNQLPEPLFMTIHFLAANEPLIVDGKPRLGYFDDALPIINTSDFVYDNPFGQARSDFQKWLGNKEFQYFGGMSDRLIFGCAIANLRYVAIAFVYVYDIKAQKLWSHSWRSPLGLGFDLANNSRQGETHFRIPAIVDIHLRYQDNPREKTLMIKCKGLDIEVRMDEQGLQPMSICTRTGYSGWTYTAKSAGQPLYGFVKLNDEHIDLQQIKAYGSLDFSTGYMRRETWWNWACSAGEIQAGARKGQRAGLNLSTGVNETSFSENCFWLNGQCYPLNHAQFKFDIKDTLQPWQITADNGQLQLQFQPMGMHREKVRAGFLNTHFRQMFGEFQGCIVLNGEEICLDGLKGFVEDQYIKW
;
A
#
# COMPACT_ATOMS: atom_id res chain seq x y z
N MET A 1 64.56 30.81 28.03
CA MET A 1 64.40 29.38 27.74
C MET A 1 62.93 29.13 27.34
N ALA A 2 62.70 28.93 26.05
CA ALA A 2 61.40 28.88 25.45
C ALA A 2 60.86 27.44 25.52
N ASN A 3 59.62 27.28 25.97
CA ASN A 3 58.91 26.03 25.91
C ASN A 3 57.90 26.14 24.74
N GLN A 4 58.14 25.36 23.71
CA GLN A 4 57.26 25.22 22.54
C GLN A 4 56.15 24.23 22.85
N ASN A 5 54.89 24.68 22.83
CA ASN A 5 53.70 23.84 22.84
C ASN A 5 53.44 23.28 21.46
N THR A 6 53.62 21.99 21.31
CA THR A 6 53.17 21.21 20.13
C THR A 6 51.68 20.86 20.28
N HIS A 7 50.82 21.60 19.59
CA HIS A 7 49.42 21.19 19.36
C HIS A 7 49.42 20.13 18.24
N HIS A 8 49.19 18.86 18.60
CA HIS A 8 48.85 17.82 17.64
C HIS A 8 47.43 18.02 17.09
N ASN A 9 47.35 18.25 15.79
CA ASN A 9 46.15 18.28 15.00
C ASN A 9 45.53 16.87 14.94
N LEU A 10 44.42 16.64 15.66
CA LEU A 10 43.62 15.41 15.66
C LEU A 10 42.37 15.47 14.73
N TYR A 11 42.43 16.26 13.65
CA TYR A 11 41.34 16.39 12.69
C TYR A 11 41.77 16.05 11.27
N SER A 12 42.15 14.78 11.01
CA SER A 12 42.39 14.36 9.64
C SER A 12 42.22 12.83 9.43
N SER A 13 41.05 12.28 9.82
CA SER A 13 40.74 10.90 9.45
C SER A 13 39.23 10.56 9.42
N TYR A 14 38.39 11.53 9.10
CA TYR A 14 36.94 11.30 8.87
C TYR A 14 36.53 11.71 7.46
N ASN A 15 37.07 11.10 6.42
CA ASN A 15 36.57 11.25 5.05
C ASN A 15 36.85 9.98 4.23
N GLN A 16 36.35 8.84 4.70
CA GLN A 16 35.94 7.73 3.84
C GLN A 16 34.67 7.15 4.49
N LEU A 17 33.51 7.73 4.15
CA LEU A 17 32.26 7.01 4.34
C LEU A 17 32.39 5.72 3.53
N PRO A 18 32.14 4.54 4.11
CA PRO A 18 32.15 3.31 3.35
C PRO A 18 31.14 3.45 2.22
N GLU A 19 31.49 2.97 1.03
CA GLU A 19 30.54 2.86 -0.07
C GLU A 19 29.24 2.29 0.46
N PRO A 20 28.05 2.83 0.07
CA PRO A 20 26.81 2.30 0.55
C PRO A 20 26.75 0.81 0.21
N LEU A 21 26.72 -0.04 1.23
CA LEU A 21 26.47 -1.46 1.08
C LEU A 21 25.07 -1.59 0.47
N PHE A 22 24.99 -1.70 -0.85
CA PHE A 22 23.76 -2.07 -1.52
C PHE A 22 23.41 -3.49 -1.07
N MET A 23 22.38 -3.63 -0.25
CA MET A 23 21.84 -4.94 0.08
C MET A 23 21.39 -5.58 -1.23
N THR A 24 22.08 -6.62 -1.68
CA THR A 24 21.63 -7.44 -2.80
C THR A 24 20.34 -8.13 -2.38
N ILE A 25 19.22 -7.69 -2.89
CA ILE A 25 17.93 -8.33 -2.63
C ILE A 25 17.85 -9.57 -3.49
N HIS A 26 17.72 -10.74 -2.85
CA HIS A 26 17.44 -11.98 -3.53
C HIS A 26 15.94 -12.15 -3.69
N PHE A 27 15.48 -12.23 -4.94
CA PHE A 27 14.09 -12.48 -5.25
C PHE A 27 13.83 -13.99 -5.35
N LEU A 28 12.73 -14.43 -4.75
CA LEU A 28 12.19 -15.77 -4.88
C LEU A 28 11.38 -15.86 -6.17
N ALA A 29 11.43 -17.01 -6.84
CA ALA A 29 10.65 -17.24 -8.05
C ALA A 29 9.14 -17.24 -7.74
N ALA A 30 8.36 -16.46 -8.49
CA ALA A 30 6.91 -16.38 -8.31
C ALA A 30 6.12 -17.55 -8.95
N ASN A 31 6.77 -18.42 -9.72
CA ASN A 31 6.12 -19.57 -10.35
C ASN A 31 5.83 -20.74 -9.39
N GLU A 32 6.26 -20.65 -8.14
CA GLU A 32 6.00 -21.65 -7.10
C GLU A 32 4.93 -21.16 -6.13
N PRO A 33 4.19 -22.10 -5.45
CA PRO A 33 3.20 -21.73 -4.44
C PRO A 33 3.80 -20.93 -3.27
N LEU A 34 2.97 -20.17 -2.58
CA LEU A 34 3.40 -19.42 -1.39
C LEU A 34 3.75 -20.36 -0.23
N ILE A 35 2.92 -21.38 0.00
CA ILE A 35 3.10 -22.33 1.09
C ILE A 35 3.73 -23.61 0.54
N VAL A 36 4.91 -23.96 1.07
CA VAL A 36 5.65 -25.18 0.77
C VAL A 36 5.91 -25.93 2.08
N ASP A 37 5.61 -27.22 2.13
CA ASP A 37 5.75 -28.07 3.33
C ASP A 37 5.08 -27.45 4.59
N GLY A 38 3.91 -26.84 4.39
CA GLY A 38 3.12 -26.20 5.45
C GLY A 38 3.66 -24.86 5.96
N LYS A 39 4.69 -24.29 5.34
CA LYS A 39 5.34 -23.04 5.75
C LYS A 39 5.33 -22.00 4.64
N PRO A 40 5.19 -20.70 4.97
CA PRO A 40 5.27 -19.65 3.98
C PRO A 40 6.71 -19.43 3.49
N ARG A 41 6.87 -19.19 2.21
CA ARG A 41 8.11 -18.72 1.61
C ARG A 41 8.25 -17.23 1.94
N LEU A 42 9.18 -16.89 2.84
CA LEU A 42 9.41 -15.52 3.29
C LEU A 42 10.46 -14.83 2.42
N GLY A 43 10.20 -13.59 2.02
CA GLY A 43 11.11 -12.78 1.20
C GLY A 43 10.39 -12.00 0.12
N TYR A 44 11.18 -11.38 -0.75
CA TYR A 44 10.70 -10.70 -1.95
C TYR A 44 10.51 -11.72 -3.08
N PHE A 45 9.50 -11.51 -3.91
CA PHE A 45 9.26 -12.31 -5.11
C PHE A 45 9.48 -11.46 -6.37
N ASP A 46 9.95 -12.11 -7.43
CA ASP A 46 10.23 -11.47 -8.72
C ASP A 46 8.95 -10.98 -9.45
N ASP A 47 7.78 -11.52 -9.08
CA ASP A 47 6.47 -11.10 -9.55
C ASP A 47 5.40 -11.38 -8.48
N ALA A 48 4.16 -10.91 -8.70
CA ALA A 48 3.02 -11.30 -7.90
C ALA A 48 2.74 -12.81 -8.04
N LEU A 49 2.45 -13.47 -6.92
CA LEU A 49 2.22 -14.91 -6.89
C LEU A 49 0.88 -15.30 -7.54
N PRO A 50 0.88 -16.23 -8.50
CA PRO A 50 -0.36 -16.77 -9.06
C PRO A 50 -1.03 -17.80 -8.15
N ILE A 51 -0.28 -18.41 -7.22
CA ILE A 51 -0.77 -19.45 -6.32
C ILE A 51 -0.53 -19.05 -4.87
N ILE A 52 -1.59 -18.65 -4.19
CA ILE A 52 -1.59 -18.34 -2.76
C ILE A 52 -2.43 -19.40 -2.06
N ASN A 53 -1.81 -20.53 -1.76
CA ASN A 53 -2.43 -21.74 -1.22
C ASN A 53 -2.53 -21.68 0.32
N THR A 54 -3.28 -20.72 0.86
CA THR A 54 -3.42 -20.52 2.32
C THR A 54 -3.94 -21.73 3.07
N SER A 55 -4.67 -22.65 2.39
CA SER A 55 -5.16 -23.92 2.92
C SER A 55 -4.03 -24.84 3.38
N ASP A 56 -2.87 -24.79 2.72
CA ASP A 56 -1.76 -25.69 2.96
C ASP A 56 -0.90 -25.25 4.15
N PHE A 57 -1.12 -24.05 4.68
CA PHE A 57 -0.38 -23.54 5.83
C PHE A 57 -0.67 -24.33 7.10
N VAL A 58 0.37 -24.84 7.76
CA VAL A 58 0.29 -25.47 9.09
C VAL A 58 0.31 -24.36 10.14
N TYR A 59 -0.85 -24.11 10.74
CA TYR A 59 -1.03 -23.04 11.71
C TYR A 59 -1.01 -23.59 13.14
N ASP A 60 0.15 -23.46 13.80
CA ASP A 60 0.34 -23.90 15.17
C ASP A 60 0.29 -22.71 16.16
N ASN A 61 -0.05 -23.01 17.40
CA ASN A 61 0.12 -22.06 18.48
C ASN A 61 1.61 -22.02 18.93
N PRO A 62 2.01 -21.05 19.78
CA PRO A 62 3.41 -20.95 20.25
C PRO A 62 3.93 -22.18 21.02
N PHE A 63 3.06 -23.11 21.42
CA PHE A 63 3.42 -24.33 22.12
C PHE A 63 3.47 -25.57 21.21
N GLY A 64 3.43 -25.36 19.88
CA GLY A 64 3.50 -26.43 18.89
C GLY A 64 2.22 -27.25 18.72
N GLN A 65 1.09 -26.76 19.21
CA GLN A 65 -0.20 -27.43 19.05
C GLN A 65 -0.93 -26.88 17.82
N ALA A 66 -1.41 -27.78 16.97
CA ALA A 66 -2.18 -27.40 15.81
C ALA A 66 -3.48 -26.67 16.20
N ARG A 67 -3.76 -25.58 15.52
CA ARG A 67 -5.03 -24.88 15.65
C ARG A 67 -6.11 -25.61 14.87
N SER A 68 -7.34 -25.57 15.38
CA SER A 68 -8.50 -26.14 14.69
C SER A 68 -8.75 -25.42 13.35
N ASP A 69 -9.46 -26.10 12.42
CA ASP A 69 -9.85 -25.51 11.12
C ASP A 69 -10.63 -24.21 11.28
N PHE A 70 -11.49 -24.13 12.29
CA PHE A 70 -12.20 -22.90 12.62
C PHE A 70 -11.25 -21.77 13.07
N GLN A 71 -10.26 -22.05 13.90
CA GLN A 71 -9.25 -21.08 14.31
C GLN A 71 -8.36 -20.66 13.13
N LYS A 72 -8.03 -21.62 12.26
CA LYS A 72 -7.29 -21.36 11.03
C LYS A 72 -8.09 -20.47 10.09
N TRP A 73 -9.35 -20.79 9.83
CA TRP A 73 -10.26 -19.97 9.05
C TRP A 73 -10.40 -18.57 9.64
N LEU A 74 -10.69 -18.45 10.95
CA LEU A 74 -10.85 -17.17 11.63
C LEU A 74 -9.56 -16.33 11.66
N GLY A 75 -8.39 -16.97 11.71
CA GLY A 75 -7.08 -16.32 11.77
C GLY A 75 -6.69 -15.62 10.47
N ASN A 76 -7.12 -16.13 9.33
CA ASN A 76 -6.78 -15.55 8.03
C ASN A 76 -7.55 -14.25 7.79
N LYS A 77 -6.83 -13.21 7.34
CA LYS A 77 -7.37 -11.90 6.94
C LYS A 77 -6.96 -11.58 5.52
N GLU A 78 -7.84 -10.89 4.81
CA GLU A 78 -7.63 -10.51 3.42
C GLU A 78 -8.03 -9.07 3.22
N PHE A 79 -7.24 -8.36 2.43
CA PHE A 79 -7.45 -6.95 2.11
C PHE A 79 -7.12 -6.70 0.64
N GLN A 80 -7.98 -5.92 -0.02
CA GLN A 80 -7.75 -5.46 -1.36
C GLN A 80 -8.09 -3.98 -1.45
N TYR A 81 -7.22 -3.22 -2.09
CA TYR A 81 -7.40 -1.80 -2.35
C TYR A 81 -7.10 -1.51 -3.82
N PHE A 82 -7.93 -0.68 -4.42
CA PHE A 82 -7.69 -0.08 -5.72
C PHE A 82 -7.94 1.42 -5.61
N GLY A 83 -6.98 2.25 -6.02
CA GLY A 83 -7.08 3.69 -5.97
C GLY A 83 -6.59 4.38 -7.22
N GLY A 84 -6.99 5.64 -7.37
CA GLY A 84 -6.53 6.52 -8.43
C GLY A 84 -6.27 7.93 -7.92
N MET A 85 -5.28 8.58 -8.52
CA MET A 85 -4.78 9.89 -8.09
C MET A 85 -4.50 10.77 -9.30
N SER A 86 -4.84 12.04 -9.17
CA SER A 86 -4.57 13.10 -10.17
C SER A 86 -4.60 14.46 -9.47
N ASP A 87 -4.30 15.53 -10.19
CA ASP A 87 -4.46 16.90 -9.67
C ASP A 87 -5.93 17.30 -9.46
N ARG A 88 -6.88 16.55 -10.04
CA ARG A 88 -8.32 16.84 -9.94
C ARG A 88 -8.99 16.10 -8.80
N LEU A 89 -8.69 14.81 -8.63
CA LEU A 89 -9.31 13.96 -7.62
C LEU A 89 -8.39 12.84 -7.16
N ILE A 90 -8.65 12.36 -5.93
CA ILE A 90 -8.12 11.14 -5.36
C ILE A 90 -9.32 10.25 -5.02
N PHE A 91 -9.33 9.02 -5.53
CA PHE A 91 -10.40 8.06 -5.20
C PHE A 91 -9.82 6.71 -4.81
N GLY A 92 -10.58 5.93 -4.07
CA GLY A 92 -10.19 4.58 -3.70
C GLY A 92 -11.36 3.73 -3.26
N CYS A 93 -11.17 2.44 -3.44
CA CYS A 93 -12.03 1.38 -2.96
C CYS A 93 -11.21 0.37 -2.19
N ALA A 94 -11.60 0.07 -0.97
CA ALA A 94 -11.01 -1.00 -0.18
C ALA A 94 -12.04 -2.03 0.23
N ILE A 95 -11.63 -3.29 0.21
CA ILE A 95 -12.44 -4.43 0.64
C ILE A 95 -11.60 -5.27 1.61
N ALA A 96 -12.13 -5.51 2.81
CA ALA A 96 -11.49 -6.31 3.85
C ALA A 96 -12.38 -7.48 4.24
N ASN A 97 -11.80 -8.68 4.30
CA ASN A 97 -12.44 -9.88 4.81
C ASN A 97 -11.85 -10.25 6.18
N LEU A 98 -12.62 -10.02 7.22
CA LEU A 98 -12.25 -10.40 8.59
C LEU A 98 -12.82 -11.77 9.00
N ARG A 99 -13.42 -12.50 8.06
CA ARG A 99 -14.11 -13.78 8.17
C ARG A 99 -15.52 -13.69 8.78
N TYR A 100 -15.68 -13.05 9.91
CA TYR A 100 -16.99 -12.82 10.55
C TYR A 100 -17.73 -11.59 10.01
N VAL A 101 -17.03 -10.74 9.27
CA VAL A 101 -17.59 -9.57 8.56
C VAL A 101 -16.72 -9.24 7.37
N ALA A 102 -17.35 -8.93 6.24
CA ALA A 102 -16.71 -8.25 5.12
C ALA A 102 -17.03 -6.76 5.20
N ILE A 103 -16.04 -5.94 4.95
CA ILE A 103 -16.13 -4.48 4.99
C ILE A 103 -15.72 -3.96 3.62
N ALA A 104 -16.51 -3.06 3.04
CA ALA A 104 -16.10 -2.29 1.88
C ALA A 104 -16.25 -0.81 2.17
N PHE A 105 -15.31 0.01 1.73
CA PHE A 105 -15.48 1.45 1.69
C PHE A 105 -14.98 2.02 0.37
N VAL A 106 -15.61 3.11 -0.04
CA VAL A 106 -15.27 3.84 -1.25
C VAL A 106 -15.23 5.31 -0.91
N TYR A 107 -14.28 6.01 -1.48
CA TYR A 107 -14.19 7.46 -1.37
C TYR A 107 -13.80 8.12 -2.69
N VAL A 108 -14.23 9.35 -2.87
CA VAL A 108 -13.78 10.29 -3.90
C VAL A 108 -13.52 11.63 -3.22
N TYR A 109 -12.28 12.07 -3.22
CA TYR A 109 -11.89 13.39 -2.74
C TYR A 109 -11.63 14.32 -3.91
N ASP A 110 -12.46 15.34 -4.05
CA ASP A 110 -12.32 16.40 -5.03
C ASP A 110 -11.34 17.45 -4.50
N ILE A 111 -10.13 17.48 -5.07
CA ILE A 111 -9.06 18.38 -4.63
C ILE A 111 -9.44 19.84 -4.88
N LYS A 112 -10.04 20.15 -6.03
CA LYS A 112 -10.41 21.50 -6.38
C LYS A 112 -11.55 22.05 -5.51
N ALA A 113 -12.55 21.23 -5.25
CA ALA A 113 -13.69 21.59 -4.40
C ALA A 113 -13.42 21.40 -2.90
N GLN A 114 -12.31 20.74 -2.52
CA GLN A 114 -11.99 20.32 -1.15
C GLN A 114 -13.14 19.56 -0.50
N LYS A 115 -13.78 18.68 -1.24
CA LYS A 115 -14.94 17.91 -0.80
C LYS A 115 -14.65 16.43 -0.85
N LEU A 116 -15.03 15.74 0.22
CA LEU A 116 -15.03 14.29 0.32
C LEU A 116 -16.45 13.75 0.11
N TRP A 117 -16.58 12.80 -0.79
CA TRP A 117 -17.67 11.87 -0.86
C TRP A 117 -17.16 10.49 -0.41
N SER A 118 -17.85 9.82 0.53
CA SER A 118 -17.44 8.49 0.98
C SER A 118 -18.62 7.70 1.53
N HIS A 119 -18.56 6.38 1.33
CA HIS A 119 -19.49 5.43 1.91
C HIS A 119 -18.75 4.16 2.37
N SER A 120 -19.28 3.54 3.44
CA SER A 120 -18.81 2.28 3.97
C SER A 120 -19.96 1.33 4.18
N TRP A 121 -19.73 0.06 3.85
CA TRP A 121 -20.70 -1.02 4.00
C TRP A 121 -20.10 -2.19 4.77
N ARG A 122 -20.94 -2.92 5.46
CA ARG A 122 -20.55 -4.12 6.20
C ARG A 122 -21.51 -5.25 5.87
N SER A 123 -20.97 -6.41 5.54
CA SER A 123 -21.73 -7.61 5.30
C SER A 123 -21.38 -8.66 6.36
N PRO A 124 -22.34 -9.00 7.26
CA PRO A 124 -22.13 -10.06 8.24
C PRO A 124 -21.85 -11.39 7.55
N LEU A 125 -20.89 -12.17 8.08
CA LEU A 125 -20.51 -13.50 7.60
C LEU A 125 -20.10 -13.55 6.11
N GLY A 126 -19.81 -12.39 5.50
CA GLY A 126 -19.43 -12.33 4.09
C GLY A 126 -20.55 -12.66 3.10
N LEU A 127 -21.82 -12.43 3.45
CA LEU A 127 -22.95 -12.62 2.53
C LEU A 127 -22.84 -11.66 1.34
N GLY A 128 -22.96 -12.18 0.10
CA GLY A 128 -22.83 -11.39 -1.13
C GLY A 128 -21.40 -10.88 -1.40
N PHE A 129 -20.42 -11.60 -0.89
CA PHE A 129 -19.01 -11.25 -0.98
C PHE A 129 -18.19 -12.46 -1.45
N ASP A 130 -17.32 -12.21 -2.40
CA ASP A 130 -16.32 -13.16 -2.90
C ASP A 130 -15.00 -12.44 -3.17
N LEU A 131 -13.88 -13.08 -2.90
CA LEU A 131 -12.54 -12.49 -3.04
C LEU A 131 -11.68 -13.29 -4.00
N ALA A 132 -10.98 -12.58 -4.89
CA ALA A 132 -9.92 -13.16 -5.68
C ALA A 132 -8.84 -13.76 -4.78
N ASN A 133 -8.37 -14.96 -5.12
CA ASN A 133 -7.38 -15.70 -4.34
C ASN A 133 -5.95 -15.17 -4.53
N ASN A 134 -5.70 -14.35 -5.55
CA ASN A 134 -4.41 -13.73 -5.84
C ASN A 134 -4.60 -12.44 -6.63
N SER A 135 -3.54 -11.65 -6.76
CA SER A 135 -3.58 -10.36 -7.45
C SER A 135 -3.31 -10.45 -8.96
N ARG A 136 -3.07 -11.64 -9.50
CA ARG A 136 -2.83 -11.82 -10.95
C ARG A 136 -4.09 -12.11 -11.71
N GLN A 137 -4.90 -13.03 -11.20
CA GLN A 137 -6.11 -13.51 -11.87
C GLN A 137 -7.21 -13.80 -10.86
N GLY A 138 -8.44 -13.39 -11.18
CA GLY A 138 -9.62 -13.64 -10.37
C GLY A 138 -10.53 -12.44 -10.29
N GLU A 139 -11.59 -12.60 -9.54
CA GLU A 139 -12.62 -11.58 -9.38
C GLU A 139 -12.97 -11.44 -7.90
N THR A 140 -13.25 -10.22 -7.50
CA THR A 140 -13.71 -9.86 -6.17
C THR A 140 -15.02 -9.14 -6.30
N HIS A 141 -16.05 -9.64 -5.65
CA HIS A 141 -17.36 -9.01 -5.61
C HIS A 141 -17.73 -8.64 -4.17
N PHE A 142 -18.27 -7.43 -4.01
CA PHE A 142 -18.95 -7.01 -2.80
C PHE A 142 -20.29 -6.40 -3.20
N ARG A 143 -21.39 -7.09 -2.90
CA ARG A 143 -22.73 -6.70 -3.33
C ARG A 143 -23.72 -6.70 -2.20
N ILE A 144 -24.43 -5.58 -2.03
CA ILE A 144 -25.64 -5.47 -1.24
C ILE A 144 -26.74 -5.05 -2.21
N PRO A 145 -27.76 -5.91 -2.49
CA PRO A 145 -28.79 -5.64 -3.49
C PRO A 145 -29.43 -4.27 -3.33
N ALA A 146 -29.56 -3.53 -4.43
CA ALA A 146 -30.12 -2.18 -4.51
C ALA A 146 -29.33 -1.08 -3.74
N ILE A 147 -28.22 -1.39 -3.11
CA ILE A 147 -27.43 -0.43 -2.33
C ILE A 147 -26.06 -0.20 -2.96
N VAL A 148 -25.28 -1.27 -3.20
CA VAL A 148 -23.93 -1.19 -3.74
C VAL A 148 -23.57 -2.45 -4.50
N ASP A 149 -22.85 -2.27 -5.60
CA ASP A 149 -22.22 -3.33 -6.38
C ASP A 149 -20.77 -2.90 -6.67
N ILE A 150 -19.81 -3.65 -6.14
CA ILE A 150 -18.37 -3.43 -6.34
C ILE A 150 -17.80 -4.67 -6.97
N HIS A 151 -17.12 -4.50 -8.09
CA HIS A 151 -16.46 -5.58 -8.81
C HIS A 151 -15.02 -5.19 -9.14
N LEU A 152 -14.06 -5.94 -8.60
CA LEU A 152 -12.64 -5.88 -8.93
C LEU A 152 -12.31 -7.13 -9.76
N ARG A 153 -11.71 -6.94 -10.92
CA ARG A 153 -11.23 -8.04 -11.76
C ARG A 153 -9.74 -7.91 -11.99
N TYR A 154 -9.06 -9.02 -11.79
CA TYR A 154 -7.64 -9.20 -12.07
C TYR A 154 -7.49 -10.13 -13.27
N GLN A 155 -6.78 -9.68 -14.28
CA GLN A 155 -6.51 -10.44 -15.50
C GLN A 155 -5.00 -10.49 -15.73
N ASP A 156 -4.49 -11.67 -16.06
CA ASP A 156 -3.05 -11.88 -16.25
C ASP A 156 -2.63 -11.77 -17.73
N ASN A 157 -3.55 -12.03 -18.67
CA ASN A 157 -3.28 -11.92 -20.09
C ASN A 157 -4.48 -11.36 -20.89
N PRO A 158 -4.43 -10.08 -21.35
CA PRO A 158 -3.42 -9.08 -21.04
C PRO A 158 -3.42 -8.75 -19.55
N ARG A 159 -2.26 -8.32 -19.01
CA ARG A 159 -2.15 -7.99 -17.59
C ARG A 159 -2.82 -6.67 -17.31
N GLU A 160 -3.99 -6.72 -16.70
CA GLU A 160 -4.79 -5.54 -16.36
C GLU A 160 -5.64 -5.76 -15.10
N LYS A 161 -6.04 -4.65 -14.52
CA LYS A 161 -6.96 -4.60 -13.38
C LYS A 161 -8.13 -3.70 -13.71
N THR A 162 -9.33 -4.11 -13.35
CA THR A 162 -10.53 -3.29 -13.53
C THR A 162 -11.27 -3.14 -12.20
N LEU A 163 -11.84 -1.97 -12.00
CA LEU A 163 -12.73 -1.66 -10.89
C LEU A 163 -14.04 -1.11 -11.44
N MET A 164 -15.14 -1.73 -11.07
CA MET A 164 -16.49 -1.20 -11.31
C MET A 164 -17.20 -1.01 -9.99
N ILE A 165 -17.80 0.17 -9.80
CA ILE A 165 -18.58 0.49 -8.60
C ILE A 165 -19.87 1.15 -9.02
N LYS A 166 -20.99 0.63 -8.52
CA LYS A 166 -22.30 1.27 -8.66
C LYS A 166 -22.98 1.38 -7.31
N CYS A 167 -23.23 2.60 -6.89
CA CYS A 167 -24.03 2.91 -5.71
C CYS A 167 -24.68 4.28 -5.86
N LYS A 168 -25.51 4.67 -4.89
CA LYS A 168 -26.22 5.96 -4.96
C LYS A 168 -25.23 7.13 -5.06
N GLY A 169 -25.29 7.88 -6.16
CA GLY A 169 -24.47 9.08 -6.39
C GLY A 169 -23.06 8.79 -6.88
N LEU A 170 -22.67 7.52 -7.12
CA LEU A 170 -21.36 7.17 -7.65
C LEU A 170 -21.44 6.01 -8.64
N ASP A 171 -20.83 6.21 -9.81
CA ASP A 171 -20.57 5.20 -10.81
C ASP A 171 -19.09 5.30 -11.22
N ILE A 172 -18.33 4.24 -11.02
CA ILE A 172 -16.90 4.16 -11.39
C ILE A 172 -16.73 3.00 -12.33
N GLU A 173 -16.04 3.26 -13.44
CA GLU A 173 -15.52 2.22 -14.33
C GLU A 173 -14.08 2.56 -14.69
N VAL A 174 -13.15 1.75 -14.22
CA VAL A 174 -11.71 2.03 -14.31
C VAL A 174 -10.96 0.79 -14.74
N ARG A 175 -10.02 0.98 -15.66
CA ARG A 175 -9.04 0.00 -16.09
C ARG A 175 -7.62 0.54 -15.86
N MET A 176 -6.77 -0.28 -15.27
CA MET A 176 -5.34 -0.04 -15.08
C MET A 176 -4.55 -1.07 -15.88
N ASP A 177 -3.72 -0.62 -16.80
CA ASP A 177 -2.83 -1.47 -17.58
C ASP A 177 -1.54 -1.73 -16.81
N GLU A 178 -1.26 -3.00 -16.51
CA GLU A 178 -0.05 -3.42 -15.80
C GLU A 178 0.98 -4.11 -16.70
N GLN A 179 0.87 -4.00 -18.02
CA GLN A 179 1.89 -4.55 -18.91
C GLN A 179 3.23 -3.86 -18.69
N GLY A 180 4.27 -4.67 -18.49
CA GLY A 180 5.62 -4.16 -18.21
C GLY A 180 5.81 -3.58 -16.80
N LEU A 181 4.81 -3.72 -15.92
CA LEU A 181 4.95 -3.36 -14.51
C LEU A 181 5.60 -4.50 -13.73
N GLN A 182 6.61 -4.19 -12.94
CA GLN A 182 7.14 -5.04 -11.89
C GLN A 182 6.41 -4.72 -10.57
N PRO A 183 5.56 -5.60 -10.04
CA PRO A 183 4.91 -5.35 -8.77
C PRO A 183 5.91 -5.47 -7.61
N MET A 184 5.68 -4.77 -6.53
CA MET A 184 6.26 -5.10 -5.24
C MET A 184 5.49 -6.31 -4.69
N SER A 185 6.19 -7.41 -4.45
CA SER A 185 5.61 -8.67 -3.97
C SER A 185 6.47 -9.24 -2.86
N ILE A 186 5.88 -9.46 -1.69
CA ILE A 186 6.62 -9.79 -0.48
C ILE A 186 5.79 -10.69 0.46
N CYS A 187 6.44 -11.63 1.13
CA CYS A 187 5.87 -12.31 2.28
C CYS A 187 6.75 -12.11 3.50
N THR A 188 6.16 -11.65 4.59
CA THR A 188 6.87 -11.39 5.85
C THR A 188 6.24 -12.15 7.00
N ARG A 189 7.05 -12.43 8.04
CA ARG A 189 6.54 -12.99 9.29
C ARG A 189 5.76 -11.92 10.05
N THR A 190 4.61 -12.28 10.61
CA THR A 190 3.81 -11.42 11.49
C THR A 190 3.49 -12.16 12.80
N GLY A 191 3.95 -11.59 13.91
CA GLY A 191 3.87 -12.27 15.20
C GLY A 191 4.69 -13.56 15.25
N TYR A 192 4.33 -14.48 16.16
CA TYR A 192 5.07 -15.73 16.38
C TYR A 192 4.83 -16.77 15.27
N SER A 193 3.58 -17.04 14.94
CA SER A 193 3.18 -18.10 14.01
C SER A 193 2.53 -17.56 12.72
N GLY A 194 2.40 -16.24 12.58
CA GLY A 194 1.71 -15.65 11.45
C GLY A 194 2.63 -15.21 10.32
N TRP A 195 2.03 -14.81 9.24
CA TRP A 195 2.68 -14.23 8.06
C TRP A 195 1.70 -13.31 7.32
N THR A 196 2.24 -12.42 6.51
CA THR A 196 1.47 -11.59 5.58
C THR A 196 2.15 -11.61 4.23
N TYR A 197 1.40 -11.99 3.21
CA TYR A 197 1.76 -11.79 1.81
C TYR A 197 1.10 -10.51 1.30
N THR A 198 1.86 -9.72 0.57
CA THR A 198 1.40 -8.46 -0.02
C THR A 198 1.94 -8.33 -1.44
N ALA A 199 1.09 -7.92 -2.37
CA ALA A 199 1.46 -7.52 -3.73
C ALA A 199 0.86 -6.15 -4.02
N LYS A 200 1.73 -5.19 -4.36
CA LYS A 200 1.32 -3.79 -4.60
C LYS A 200 1.85 -3.30 -5.93
N SER A 201 1.15 -2.32 -6.48
CA SER A 201 1.58 -1.56 -7.65
C SER A 201 1.14 -0.11 -7.54
N ALA A 202 1.92 0.81 -8.13
CA ALA A 202 1.54 2.21 -8.27
C ALA A 202 2.20 2.86 -9.50
N GLY A 203 1.60 3.96 -9.99
CA GLY A 203 2.16 4.76 -11.08
C GLY A 203 1.75 4.28 -12.48
N GLN A 204 0.68 3.47 -12.59
CA GLN A 204 0.14 3.07 -13.88
C GLN A 204 -1.01 3.98 -14.32
N PRO A 205 -1.09 4.37 -15.61
CA PRO A 205 -2.17 5.22 -16.10
C PRO A 205 -3.52 4.52 -15.95
N LEU A 206 -4.53 5.31 -15.63
CA LEU A 206 -5.91 4.86 -15.54
C LEU A 206 -6.73 5.29 -16.76
N TYR A 207 -7.62 4.42 -17.17
CA TYR A 207 -8.57 4.61 -18.27
C TYR A 207 -9.98 4.45 -17.71
N GLY A 208 -10.94 5.16 -18.31
CA GLY A 208 -12.34 5.09 -17.89
C GLY A 208 -12.79 6.34 -17.16
N PHE A 209 -13.73 6.23 -16.24
CA PHE A 209 -14.36 7.41 -15.65
C PHE A 209 -14.73 7.24 -14.17
N VAL A 210 -14.90 8.36 -13.52
CA VAL A 210 -15.60 8.52 -12.24
C VAL A 210 -16.78 9.45 -12.48
N LYS A 211 -18.00 8.94 -12.29
CA LYS A 211 -19.20 9.77 -12.29
C LYS A 211 -19.68 9.96 -10.85
N LEU A 212 -19.59 11.21 -10.38
CA LEU A 212 -20.01 11.60 -9.05
C LEU A 212 -21.23 12.51 -9.15
N ASN A 213 -22.40 12.01 -8.74
CA ASN A 213 -23.69 12.62 -9.02
C ASN A 213 -23.89 12.84 -10.54
N ASP A 214 -23.98 14.11 -10.99
CA ASP A 214 -24.15 14.44 -12.41
C ASP A 214 -22.84 14.76 -13.13
N GLU A 215 -21.70 14.84 -12.40
CA GLU A 215 -20.40 15.15 -12.98
C GLU A 215 -19.73 13.86 -13.47
N HIS A 216 -19.39 13.84 -14.77
CA HIS A 216 -18.64 12.75 -15.41
C HIS A 216 -17.21 13.20 -15.63
N ILE A 217 -16.25 12.48 -15.01
CA ILE A 217 -14.84 12.82 -15.03
C ILE A 217 -14.07 11.71 -15.75
N ASP A 218 -13.53 12.02 -16.92
CA ASP A 218 -12.68 11.11 -17.69
C ASP A 218 -11.28 11.07 -17.07
N LEU A 219 -10.81 9.86 -16.73
CA LEU A 219 -9.55 9.66 -16.03
C LEU A 219 -8.31 9.92 -16.90
N GLN A 220 -8.41 9.75 -18.21
CA GLN A 220 -7.33 10.07 -19.13
C GLN A 220 -7.16 11.57 -19.28
N GLN A 221 -8.26 12.31 -19.38
CA GLN A 221 -8.23 13.79 -19.49
C GLN A 221 -7.60 14.44 -18.26
N ILE A 222 -7.83 13.89 -17.07
CA ILE A 222 -7.22 14.39 -15.82
C ILE A 222 -5.89 13.74 -15.49
N LYS A 223 -5.33 12.90 -16.38
CA LYS A 223 -4.08 12.16 -16.18
C LYS A 223 -4.04 11.43 -14.85
N ALA A 224 -5.04 10.62 -14.58
CA ALA A 224 -5.11 9.83 -13.36
C ALA A 224 -4.18 8.61 -13.42
N TYR A 225 -3.51 8.32 -12.30
CA TYR A 225 -2.64 7.17 -12.12
C TYR A 225 -3.13 6.29 -10.99
N GLY A 226 -3.00 4.98 -11.17
CA GLY A 226 -3.54 3.98 -10.26
C GLY A 226 -2.54 3.44 -9.26
N SER A 227 -3.10 2.92 -8.17
CA SER A 227 -2.40 2.09 -7.19
C SER A 227 -3.26 0.91 -6.77
N LEU A 228 -2.61 -0.20 -6.43
CA LEU A 228 -3.23 -1.45 -5.99
C LEU A 228 -2.52 -1.97 -4.74
N ASP A 229 -3.29 -2.51 -3.80
CA ASP A 229 -2.80 -3.35 -2.70
C ASP A 229 -3.65 -4.62 -2.63
N PHE A 230 -2.98 -5.75 -2.66
CA PHE A 230 -3.54 -7.06 -2.37
C PHE A 230 -2.76 -7.66 -1.20
N SER A 231 -3.42 -7.92 -0.08
CA SER A 231 -2.80 -8.48 1.11
C SER A 231 -3.62 -9.62 1.69
N THR A 232 -2.95 -10.71 2.08
CA THR A 232 -3.57 -11.85 2.75
C THR A 232 -2.61 -12.47 3.75
N GLY A 233 -3.14 -13.07 4.80
CA GLY A 233 -2.30 -13.79 5.76
C GLY A 233 -2.92 -13.97 7.14
N TYR A 234 -2.06 -14.39 8.06
CA TYR A 234 -2.36 -14.62 9.47
C TYR A 234 -1.73 -13.50 10.29
N MET A 235 -2.36 -12.36 10.29
CA MET A 235 -1.85 -11.13 10.90
C MET A 235 -2.00 -11.15 12.42
N ARG A 236 -1.27 -10.28 13.11
CA ARG A 236 -1.44 -10.06 14.56
C ARG A 236 -2.87 -9.60 14.84
N ARG A 237 -3.46 -10.08 15.93
CA ARG A 237 -4.81 -9.69 16.34
C ARG A 237 -4.95 -8.18 16.60
N GLU A 238 -3.89 -7.57 17.05
CA GLU A 238 -3.78 -6.13 17.27
C GLU A 238 -2.62 -5.63 16.43
N THR A 239 -2.90 -4.72 15.51
CA THR A 239 -1.91 -4.18 14.60
C THR A 239 -2.19 -2.71 14.32
N TRP A 240 -1.15 -2.02 13.90
CA TRP A 240 -1.20 -0.63 13.48
C TRP A 240 -0.28 -0.44 12.29
N TRP A 241 -0.52 0.61 11.52
CA TRP A 241 0.42 1.02 10.48
C TRP A 241 0.29 2.49 10.16
N ASN A 242 1.38 3.06 9.65
CA ASN A 242 1.33 4.21 8.79
C ASN A 242 1.63 3.76 7.36
N TRP A 243 0.88 4.30 6.42
CA TRP A 243 1.03 4.00 5.00
C TRP A 243 1.01 5.29 4.21
N ALA A 244 1.91 5.44 3.23
CA ALA A 244 1.94 6.51 2.26
C ALA A 244 1.93 5.92 0.85
N CYS A 245 1.07 6.43 0.00
CA CYS A 245 0.97 6.01 -1.39
C CYS A 245 0.79 7.21 -2.30
N SER A 246 1.50 7.19 -3.43
CA SER A 246 1.39 8.21 -4.47
C SER A 246 1.53 7.59 -5.86
N ALA A 247 0.87 8.20 -6.84
CA ALA A 247 1.00 7.83 -8.24
C ALA A 247 0.81 9.07 -9.13
N GLY A 248 1.66 9.21 -10.16
CA GLY A 248 1.58 10.37 -11.05
C GLY A 248 2.76 10.48 -12.02
N GLU A 249 2.92 11.66 -12.59
CA GLU A 249 4.09 12.04 -13.38
C GLU A 249 5.00 12.96 -12.57
N ILE A 250 6.31 12.74 -12.64
CA ILE A 250 7.31 13.62 -12.03
C ILE A 250 7.21 15.01 -12.69
N GLN A 251 7.07 16.06 -11.88
CA GLN A 251 6.78 17.42 -12.35
C GLN A 251 8.05 18.25 -12.62
N ALA A 252 9.19 17.87 -12.00
CA ALA A 252 10.44 18.64 -12.08
C ALA A 252 11.69 17.75 -12.18
N GLY A 253 12.83 18.37 -12.48
CA GLY A 253 14.14 17.69 -12.54
C GLY A 253 14.37 16.87 -13.81
N ALA A 254 15.43 16.08 -13.81
CA ALA A 254 15.86 15.28 -14.96
C ALA A 254 14.85 14.20 -15.38
N ARG A 255 13.98 13.78 -14.46
CA ARG A 255 12.96 12.75 -14.68
C ARG A 255 11.56 13.29 -14.97
N LYS A 256 11.44 14.60 -15.22
CA LYS A 256 10.15 15.24 -15.55
C LYS A 256 9.41 14.50 -16.67
N GLY A 257 8.11 14.25 -16.45
CA GLY A 257 7.22 13.54 -17.38
C GLY A 257 7.31 12.01 -17.28
N GLN A 258 8.23 11.46 -16.48
CA GLN A 258 8.27 10.02 -16.23
C GLN A 258 7.21 9.62 -15.20
N ARG A 259 6.66 8.42 -15.37
CA ARG A 259 5.66 7.88 -14.45
C ARG A 259 6.32 7.46 -13.13
N ALA A 260 5.71 7.86 -12.04
CA ALA A 260 6.16 7.56 -10.68
C ALA A 260 5.06 6.91 -9.85
N GLY A 261 5.44 5.96 -9.01
CA GLY A 261 4.62 5.39 -7.96
C GLY A 261 5.42 5.29 -6.67
N LEU A 262 4.78 5.49 -5.53
CA LEU A 262 5.40 5.41 -4.22
C LEU A 262 4.55 4.54 -3.29
N ASN A 263 5.19 3.63 -2.57
CA ASN A 263 4.60 2.89 -1.46
C ASN A 263 5.57 2.89 -0.29
N LEU A 264 5.16 3.46 0.83
CA LEU A 264 5.91 3.46 2.07
C LEU A 264 5.01 3.01 3.21
N SER A 265 5.47 2.10 4.04
CA SER A 265 4.73 1.69 5.22
C SER A 265 5.65 1.37 6.40
N THR A 266 5.07 1.42 7.59
CA THR A 266 5.66 0.95 8.84
C THR A 266 4.57 0.33 9.69
N GLY A 267 4.89 -0.67 10.51
CA GLY A 267 3.99 -1.31 11.47
C GLY A 267 3.47 -2.69 11.07
N VAL A 268 3.19 -2.96 9.80
CA VAL A 268 2.64 -4.26 9.34
C VAL A 268 3.73 -5.26 9.02
N ASN A 269 4.76 -4.85 8.27
CA ASN A 269 5.78 -5.73 7.69
C ASN A 269 7.19 -5.39 8.22
N GLU A 270 7.38 -5.43 9.55
CA GLU A 270 8.63 -4.93 10.16
C GLU A 270 9.63 -6.01 10.52
N THR A 271 9.28 -7.29 10.42
CA THR A 271 10.05 -8.33 11.10
C THR A 271 11.27 -8.83 10.34
N SER A 272 11.45 -8.50 9.07
CA SER A 272 12.63 -8.93 8.30
C SER A 272 12.79 -8.19 6.99
N PHE A 273 11.69 -7.79 6.38
CA PHE A 273 11.64 -7.19 5.05
C PHE A 273 10.71 -5.99 5.06
N SER A 274 10.97 -5.01 4.20
CA SER A 274 10.14 -3.82 4.04
C SER A 274 9.40 -3.86 2.71
N GLU A 275 8.15 -3.45 2.71
CA GLU A 275 7.36 -3.26 1.49
C GLU A 275 7.60 -1.88 0.84
N ASN A 276 8.52 -1.09 1.39
CA ASN A 276 8.82 0.24 0.90
C ASN A 276 9.45 0.17 -0.49
N CYS A 277 8.88 0.87 -1.43
CA CYS A 277 9.37 0.89 -2.80
C CYS A 277 8.92 2.13 -3.57
N PHE A 278 9.65 2.39 -4.64
CA PHE A 278 9.35 3.40 -5.62
C PHE A 278 9.29 2.78 -7.01
N TRP A 279 8.31 3.16 -7.80
CA TRP A 279 8.24 2.77 -9.21
C TRP A 279 8.63 3.95 -10.10
N LEU A 280 9.52 3.68 -11.05
CA LEU A 280 9.86 4.60 -12.13
C LEU A 280 9.58 3.91 -13.46
N ASN A 281 8.64 4.44 -14.23
CA ASN A 281 8.18 3.85 -15.49
C ASN A 281 7.81 2.35 -15.41
N GLY A 282 7.28 1.92 -14.25
CA GLY A 282 6.87 0.54 -14.01
C GLY A 282 7.94 -0.38 -13.42
N GLN A 283 9.21 0.05 -13.37
CA GLN A 283 10.27 -0.69 -12.67
C GLN A 283 10.20 -0.40 -11.17
N CYS A 284 10.19 -1.44 -10.35
CA CYS A 284 10.13 -1.36 -8.90
C CYS A 284 11.53 -1.26 -8.29
N TYR A 285 11.73 -0.27 -7.44
CA TYR A 285 12.98 -0.05 -6.68
C TYR A 285 12.67 -0.14 -5.19
N PRO A 286 13.13 -1.18 -4.49
CA PRO A 286 12.99 -1.27 -3.05
C PRO A 286 13.67 -0.10 -2.34
N LEU A 287 13.01 0.40 -1.30
CA LEU A 287 13.51 1.46 -0.43
C LEU A 287 13.74 0.93 0.99
N ASN A 288 14.58 1.63 1.75
CA ASN A 288 14.82 1.32 3.14
C ASN A 288 13.59 1.63 4.03
N HIS A 289 13.68 1.25 5.29
CA HIS A 289 12.61 1.52 6.25
C HIS A 289 12.28 3.01 6.35
N ALA A 290 11.00 3.32 6.19
CA ALA A 290 10.47 4.67 6.32
C ALA A 290 10.04 4.96 7.75
N GLN A 291 10.35 6.17 8.21
CA GLN A 291 9.89 6.71 9.48
C GLN A 291 8.88 7.82 9.23
N PHE A 292 7.74 7.77 9.92
CA PHE A 292 6.68 8.76 9.81
C PHE A 292 6.65 9.60 11.09
N LYS A 293 6.79 10.92 10.94
CA LYS A 293 6.69 11.88 12.02
C LYS A 293 5.56 12.85 11.75
N PHE A 294 4.55 12.85 12.61
CA PHE A 294 3.36 13.67 12.49
C PHE A 294 2.73 13.96 13.86
N ASP A 295 1.83 14.94 13.91
CA ASP A 295 1.05 15.21 15.12
C ASP A 295 -0.15 14.25 15.18
N ILE A 296 -0.13 13.30 16.10
CA ILE A 296 -1.22 12.33 16.30
C ILE A 296 -2.54 12.98 16.75
N LYS A 297 -2.48 14.20 17.32
CA LYS A 297 -3.66 14.94 17.77
C LYS A 297 -4.29 15.73 16.62
N ASP A 298 -3.46 16.19 15.66
CA ASP A 298 -3.90 16.91 14.46
C ASP A 298 -3.18 16.38 13.23
N THR A 299 -3.71 15.31 12.64
CA THR A 299 -3.14 14.66 11.46
C THR A 299 -3.29 15.46 10.16
N LEU A 300 -3.94 16.62 10.19
CA LEU A 300 -3.98 17.59 9.08
C LEU A 300 -2.78 18.54 9.08
N GLN A 301 -1.91 18.51 10.09
CA GLN A 301 -0.60 19.14 10.03
C GLN A 301 0.34 18.36 9.09
N PRO A 302 1.38 18.99 8.56
CA PRO A 302 2.34 18.33 7.67
C PRO A 302 3.00 17.09 8.30
N TRP A 303 3.16 16.05 7.51
CA TRP A 303 3.87 14.83 7.89
C TRP A 303 5.28 14.86 7.32
N GLN A 304 6.28 14.45 8.09
CA GLN A 304 7.63 14.20 7.64
C GLN A 304 7.83 12.70 7.47
N ILE A 305 8.37 12.28 6.31
CA ILE A 305 8.63 10.88 6.01
C ILE A 305 10.09 10.77 5.57
N THR A 306 10.89 10.03 6.32
CA THR A 306 12.33 9.94 6.11
C THR A 306 12.81 8.50 6.15
N ALA A 307 13.99 8.22 5.60
CA ALA A 307 14.72 6.98 5.81
C ALA A 307 16.09 7.28 6.46
N ASP A 308 16.56 6.38 7.33
CA ASP A 308 17.76 6.61 8.15
C ASP A 308 19.04 6.85 7.34
N ASN A 309 19.12 6.31 6.13
CA ASN A 309 20.29 6.47 5.24
C ASN A 309 20.21 7.71 4.34
N GLY A 310 19.27 8.61 4.55
CA GLY A 310 19.06 9.79 3.71
C GLY A 310 18.47 9.51 2.32
N GLN A 311 18.09 8.27 2.02
CA GLN A 311 17.51 7.88 0.73
C GLN A 311 16.15 8.55 0.49
N LEU A 312 15.44 8.92 1.55
CA LEU A 312 14.08 9.46 1.51
C LEU A 312 13.99 10.69 2.41
N GLN A 313 13.55 11.81 1.84
CA GLN A 313 13.24 13.04 2.55
C GLN A 313 11.99 13.66 1.94
N LEU A 314 10.84 13.32 2.50
CA LEU A 314 9.55 13.79 2.01
C LEU A 314 8.80 14.53 3.11
N GLN A 315 8.05 15.54 2.68
CA GLN A 315 6.96 16.15 3.43
C GLN A 315 5.65 15.86 2.71
N PHE A 316 4.64 15.46 3.45
CA PHE A 316 3.29 15.35 2.93
C PHE A 316 2.43 16.47 3.50
N GLN A 317 1.74 17.21 2.62
CA GLN A 317 0.84 18.29 2.97
C GLN A 317 -0.61 17.81 2.84
N PRO A 318 -1.31 17.53 3.97
CA PRO A 318 -2.72 17.16 3.93
C PRO A 318 -3.63 18.28 3.43
N MET A 319 -4.64 17.91 2.63
CA MET A 319 -5.67 18.80 2.10
C MET A 319 -7.08 18.37 2.55
N GLY A 320 -7.25 17.11 2.93
CA GLY A 320 -8.52 16.56 3.39
C GLY A 320 -8.32 15.21 4.05
N MET A 321 -9.38 14.66 4.67
CA MET A 321 -9.29 13.44 5.44
C MET A 321 -10.57 12.61 5.32
N HIS A 322 -10.40 11.29 5.10
CA HIS A 322 -11.39 10.27 5.40
C HIS A 322 -11.08 9.64 6.75
N ARG A 323 -12.08 9.41 7.58
CA ARG A 323 -11.90 8.76 8.88
C ARG A 323 -13.02 7.80 9.21
N GLU A 324 -12.66 6.69 9.82
CA GLU A 324 -13.62 5.74 10.41
C GLU A 324 -13.18 5.36 11.81
N LYS A 325 -14.15 5.23 12.71
CA LYS A 325 -13.92 4.77 14.08
C LYS A 325 -15.01 3.78 14.44
N VAL A 326 -14.62 2.55 14.76
CA VAL A 326 -15.53 1.50 15.19
C VAL A 326 -15.06 0.97 16.54
N ARG A 327 -16.01 0.80 17.46
CA ARG A 327 -15.81 0.10 18.73
C ARG A 327 -16.99 -0.86 18.88
N ALA A 328 -16.79 -2.12 18.53
CA ALA A 328 -17.82 -3.13 18.51
C ALA A 328 -17.27 -4.45 19.09
N GLY A 329 -17.30 -4.56 20.42
CA GLY A 329 -16.84 -5.76 21.12
C GLY A 329 -15.38 -6.10 20.81
N PHE A 330 -15.18 -7.16 20.03
CA PHE A 330 -13.84 -7.63 19.64
C PHE A 330 -13.24 -6.87 18.45
N LEU A 331 -14.04 -6.12 17.67
CA LEU A 331 -13.55 -5.27 16.57
C LEU A 331 -13.41 -3.83 17.05
N ASN A 332 -12.19 -3.34 17.07
CA ASN A 332 -11.91 -1.93 17.31
C ASN A 332 -11.03 -1.42 16.17
N THR A 333 -11.41 -0.32 15.54
CA THR A 333 -10.59 0.32 14.52
C THR A 333 -10.63 1.83 14.65
N HIS A 334 -9.50 2.47 14.40
CA HIS A 334 -9.37 3.90 14.24
C HIS A 334 -8.55 4.17 12.99
N PHE A 335 -9.26 4.48 11.92
CA PHE A 335 -8.72 4.73 10.59
C PHE A 335 -8.75 6.21 10.26
N ARG A 336 -7.63 6.74 9.80
CA ARG A 336 -7.48 8.10 9.29
C ARG A 336 -6.64 8.03 8.02
N GLN A 337 -7.19 8.50 6.90
CA GLN A 337 -6.49 8.61 5.63
C GLN A 337 -6.56 10.06 5.18
N MET A 338 -5.41 10.72 5.13
CA MET A 338 -5.28 12.10 4.70
C MET A 338 -4.91 12.14 3.23
N PHE A 339 -5.65 12.91 2.44
CA PHE A 339 -5.38 13.19 1.03
C PHE A 339 -4.56 14.45 0.90
N GLY A 340 -3.64 14.50 -0.04
CA GLY A 340 -2.77 15.67 -0.18
C GLY A 340 -1.69 15.51 -1.24
N GLU A 341 -0.61 16.23 -1.04
CA GLU A 341 0.54 16.21 -1.96
C GLU A 341 1.86 15.96 -1.24
N PHE A 342 2.78 15.33 -1.96
CA PHE A 342 4.15 15.13 -1.52
C PHE A 342 5.05 16.25 -2.02
N GLN A 343 6.07 16.56 -1.22
CA GLN A 343 7.17 17.48 -1.51
C GLN A 343 8.47 16.83 -1.04
N GLY A 344 9.57 17.14 -1.71
CA GLY A 344 10.88 16.60 -1.40
C GLY A 344 11.36 15.59 -2.41
N CYS A 345 12.31 14.75 -2.01
CA CYS A 345 12.98 13.87 -2.95
C CYS A 345 13.28 12.48 -2.40
N ILE A 346 13.56 11.58 -3.32
CA ILE A 346 14.17 10.26 -3.08
C ILE A 346 15.49 10.17 -3.84
N VAL A 347 16.43 9.38 -3.32
CA VAL A 347 17.70 9.09 -3.97
C VAL A 347 17.70 7.65 -4.45
N LEU A 348 17.79 7.45 -5.76
CA LEU A 348 17.91 6.14 -6.40
C LEU A 348 19.27 6.06 -7.13
N ASN A 349 20.10 5.09 -6.76
CA ASN A 349 21.40 4.89 -7.40
C ASN A 349 22.27 6.17 -7.50
N GLY A 350 22.20 7.02 -6.46
CA GLY A 350 22.92 8.29 -6.41
C GLY A 350 22.25 9.44 -7.17
N GLU A 351 21.11 9.23 -7.81
CA GLU A 351 20.34 10.27 -8.47
C GLU A 351 19.18 10.74 -7.57
N GLU A 352 19.05 12.05 -7.39
CA GLU A 352 17.94 12.68 -6.69
C GLU A 352 16.75 12.84 -7.62
N ILE A 353 15.60 12.32 -7.21
CA ILE A 353 14.33 12.38 -7.93
C ILE A 353 13.34 13.21 -7.12
N CYS A 354 12.95 14.36 -7.65
CA CYS A 354 11.99 15.27 -7.04
C CYS A 354 10.55 14.71 -7.16
N LEU A 355 9.82 14.68 -6.05
CA LEU A 355 8.42 14.23 -5.98
C LEU A 355 7.45 15.39 -5.71
N ASP A 356 7.91 16.64 -5.83
CA ASP A 356 7.09 17.82 -5.56
C ASP A 356 5.82 17.84 -6.41
N GLY A 357 4.69 18.04 -5.74
CA GLY A 357 3.38 18.14 -6.37
C GLY A 357 2.68 16.81 -6.64
N LEU A 358 3.34 15.65 -6.42
CA LEU A 358 2.67 14.36 -6.57
C LEU A 358 1.54 14.22 -5.57
N LYS A 359 0.35 13.91 -6.07
CA LYS A 359 -0.84 13.68 -5.24
C LYS A 359 -0.83 12.26 -4.69
N GLY A 360 -1.42 12.12 -3.51
CA GLY A 360 -1.51 10.84 -2.86
C GLY A 360 -2.19 10.91 -1.51
N PHE A 361 -1.92 9.92 -0.69
CA PHE A 361 -2.45 9.87 0.67
C PHE A 361 -1.40 9.34 1.66
N VAL A 362 -1.65 9.66 2.93
CA VAL A 362 -1.02 9.01 4.09
C VAL A 362 -2.09 8.47 5.02
N GLU A 363 -1.78 7.36 5.69
CA GLU A 363 -2.69 6.71 6.64
C GLU A 363 -2.07 6.62 8.03
N ASP A 364 -2.95 6.73 9.01
CA ASP A 364 -2.71 6.30 10.38
C ASP A 364 -3.84 5.36 10.80
N GLN A 365 -3.50 4.11 10.99
CA GLN A 365 -4.44 3.04 11.25
C GLN A 365 -4.06 2.27 12.51
N TYR A 366 -5.07 2.03 13.34
CA TYR A 366 -5.06 1.05 14.42
C TYR A 366 -6.23 0.10 14.23
N ILE A 367 -6.00 -1.20 14.35
CA ILE A 367 -7.06 -2.20 14.31
C ILE A 367 -6.79 -3.35 15.28
N LYS A 368 -7.87 -3.79 15.93
CA LYS A 368 -7.94 -5.01 16.72
C LYS A 368 -9.15 -5.80 16.23
N TRP A 369 -8.90 -6.97 15.65
CA TRP A 369 -9.88 -7.85 15.04
C TRP A 369 -9.98 -9.21 15.69
#